data_0a2b8e47ee67bba922495f81bc5dc766
#
_entry.id   0a2b8e47ee67bba922495f81bc5dc766
#
_cell.length_a   1.000
_cell.length_b   1.000
_cell.length_c   1.000
_cell.angle_alpha   90.00
_cell.angle_beta   90.00
_cell.angle_gamma   90.00
#
_symmetry.space_group_name_H-M   'P 1'
#
loop_
_entity.id
_entity.type
_entity.pdbx_description
1 polymer ?
#
loop_
_entity_poly.entity_id
_entity_poly.type
_entity_poly.pdbx_seq_one_letter_code
_entity_poly.pdbx_strand_id
1 'polypeptide(L)'
;RAKFHFDAVYDRGLTDLGLMVWSHAGECGPYNTKTTAGSNSCICGPTEVCACYLAMATGDNNYYEIAKNLYAKQRQYLYNPDNGHVYDSYSRYPEVSYNYWASTYNQGTFLGAAVMLYNHYGDAQYLNDAKKIADFAINNFCDETGCVKVCDTNNSDLDGFKGILTRYFRRYIIDMAYNDPSYLEWMQKNCMRAYNNRNSKGILFTGWNRKTDESTNYSAFGA
;
A
#
# COMPACT_ATOMS: atom_id res chain seq x y z
N ARG A 1 -21.62 -7.56 -7.03
CA ARG A 1 -20.86 -6.73 -8.01
C ARG A 1 -19.37 -6.78 -7.75
N ALA A 2 -18.87 -6.47 -6.55
CA ALA A 2 -17.43 -6.44 -6.25
C ALA A 2 -16.74 -7.76 -6.62
N LYS A 3 -17.30 -8.92 -6.21
CA LYS A 3 -16.79 -10.25 -6.57
C LYS A 3 -16.62 -10.41 -8.09
N PHE A 4 -17.63 -10.09 -8.87
CA PHE A 4 -17.59 -10.22 -10.34
C PHE A 4 -16.45 -9.41 -10.98
N HIS A 5 -16.27 -8.16 -10.51
CA HIS A 5 -15.18 -7.32 -11.04
C HIS A 5 -13.81 -7.80 -10.58
N PHE A 6 -13.69 -8.25 -9.32
CA PHE A 6 -12.45 -8.80 -8.80
C PHE A 6 -12.00 -10.03 -9.60
N ASP A 7 -12.91 -11.00 -9.77
CA ASP A 7 -12.60 -12.26 -10.48
C ASP A 7 -12.14 -11.95 -11.93
N ALA A 8 -12.85 -11.06 -12.64
CA ALA A 8 -12.48 -10.68 -14.00
C ALA A 8 -11.12 -9.98 -14.09
N VAL A 9 -10.77 -9.12 -13.13
CA VAL A 9 -9.48 -8.42 -13.10
C VAL A 9 -8.36 -9.38 -12.71
N TYR A 10 -8.59 -10.23 -11.72
CA TYR A 10 -7.60 -11.20 -11.26
C TYR A 10 -7.22 -12.19 -12.36
N ASP A 11 -8.20 -12.79 -13.03
CA ASP A 11 -7.98 -13.75 -14.12
C ASP A 11 -7.19 -13.15 -15.29
N ARG A 12 -7.48 -11.90 -15.62
CA ARG A 12 -6.82 -11.19 -16.73
C ARG A 12 -5.44 -10.69 -16.36
N GLY A 13 -5.30 -10.18 -15.15
CA GLY A 13 -4.12 -9.47 -14.69
C GLY A 13 -3.06 -10.35 -14.03
N LEU A 14 -3.35 -11.61 -13.72
CA LEU A 14 -2.38 -12.51 -13.11
C LEU A 14 -1.34 -12.98 -14.13
N THR A 15 -0.06 -12.73 -13.83
CA THR A 15 1.08 -13.21 -14.63
C THR A 15 1.38 -14.68 -14.35
N ASP A 16 2.21 -15.29 -15.19
CA ASP A 16 2.75 -16.64 -14.97
C ASP A 16 3.69 -16.72 -13.74
N LEU A 17 4.18 -15.58 -13.23
CA LEU A 17 4.91 -15.50 -11.95
C LEU A 17 3.98 -15.48 -10.74
N GLY A 18 2.68 -15.30 -10.95
CA GLY A 18 1.71 -15.13 -9.86
C GLY A 18 1.67 -13.72 -9.28
N LEU A 19 2.13 -12.72 -10.02
CA LEU A 19 2.02 -11.29 -9.70
C LEU A 19 0.97 -10.63 -10.60
N MET A 20 0.42 -9.50 -10.17
CA MET A 20 -0.49 -8.70 -11.01
C MET A 20 0.26 -7.80 -11.98
N VAL A 21 -0.21 -7.71 -13.22
CA VAL A 21 0.35 -6.81 -14.24
C VAL A 21 0.03 -5.35 -13.93
N TRP A 22 0.91 -4.44 -14.36
CA TRP A 22 0.65 -3.00 -14.32
C TRP A 22 -0.54 -2.61 -15.21
N SER A 23 -0.57 -3.11 -16.44
CA SER A 23 -1.65 -2.86 -17.36
C SER A 23 -1.96 -4.11 -18.20
N HIS A 24 -3.20 -4.20 -18.72
CA HIS A 24 -3.65 -5.34 -19.48
C HIS A 24 -2.98 -5.40 -20.86
N ALA A 25 -2.70 -6.63 -21.33
CA ALA A 25 -2.16 -6.88 -22.66
C ALA A 25 -3.01 -6.20 -23.76
N GLY A 26 -2.35 -5.49 -24.66
CA GLY A 26 -2.97 -4.77 -25.77
C GLY A 26 -3.10 -3.26 -25.58
N GLU A 27 -3.09 -2.76 -24.36
CA GLU A 27 -3.17 -1.32 -24.09
C GLU A 27 -1.81 -0.62 -24.08
N CYS A 28 -0.74 -1.35 -23.75
CA CYS A 28 0.62 -0.80 -23.60
C CYS A 28 1.64 -1.42 -24.57
N GLY A 29 1.19 -2.04 -25.66
CA GLY A 29 2.05 -2.57 -26.71
C GLY A 29 2.39 -4.06 -26.58
N PRO A 30 3.26 -4.58 -27.45
CA PRO A 30 3.48 -6.02 -27.63
C PRO A 30 4.16 -6.72 -26.44
N TYR A 31 4.71 -5.97 -25.51
CA TYR A 31 5.44 -6.51 -24.36
C TYR A 31 4.59 -6.67 -23.10
N ASN A 32 3.31 -6.34 -23.16
CA ASN A 32 2.43 -6.40 -22.01
C ASN A 32 1.55 -7.66 -22.01
N THR A 33 2.19 -8.81 -22.03
CA THR A 33 1.56 -10.14 -21.93
C THR A 33 1.72 -10.70 -20.53
N LYS A 34 1.04 -11.80 -20.20
CA LYS A 34 1.23 -12.51 -18.92
C LYS A 34 2.68 -12.95 -18.66
N THR A 35 3.49 -13.08 -19.72
CA THR A 35 4.87 -13.53 -19.66
C THR A 35 5.90 -12.42 -19.71
N THR A 36 5.54 -11.24 -20.19
CA THR A 36 6.45 -10.11 -20.41
C THR A 36 6.10 -8.85 -19.63
N ALA A 37 4.87 -8.73 -19.16
CA ALA A 37 4.41 -7.56 -18.44
C ALA A 37 5.17 -7.33 -17.14
N GLY A 38 5.43 -6.07 -16.83
CA GLY A 38 5.89 -5.63 -15.53
C GLY A 38 4.80 -5.79 -14.47
N SER A 39 5.22 -5.99 -13.24
CA SER A 39 4.35 -6.13 -12.07
C SER A 39 4.67 -5.04 -11.05
N ASN A 40 3.64 -4.44 -10.46
CA ASN A 40 3.79 -3.33 -9.53
C ASN A 40 3.12 -3.62 -8.19
N SER A 41 3.75 -3.16 -7.12
CA SER A 41 3.20 -3.26 -5.77
C SER A 41 1.87 -2.51 -5.63
N CYS A 42 1.69 -1.40 -6.36
CA CYS A 42 0.44 -0.63 -6.34
C CYS A 42 -0.77 -1.38 -6.94
N ILE A 43 -0.55 -2.50 -7.63
CA ILE A 43 -1.62 -3.39 -8.09
C ILE A 43 -1.70 -4.65 -7.22
N CYS A 44 -0.55 -5.26 -6.88
CA CYS A 44 -0.52 -6.49 -6.08
C CYS A 44 -1.14 -6.26 -4.69
N GLY A 45 -0.64 -5.30 -3.91
CA GLY A 45 -1.11 -5.04 -2.55
C GLY A 45 -2.61 -4.75 -2.44
N PRO A 46 -3.20 -3.84 -3.24
CA PRO A 46 -4.65 -3.66 -3.26
C PRO A 46 -5.44 -4.90 -3.65
N THR A 47 -4.92 -5.73 -4.58
CA THR A 47 -5.57 -6.98 -4.97
C THR A 47 -5.61 -7.97 -3.80
N GLU A 48 -4.53 -8.09 -3.03
CA GLU A 48 -4.45 -8.90 -1.81
C GLU A 48 -5.48 -8.44 -0.77
N VAL A 49 -5.51 -7.15 -0.51
CA VAL A 49 -6.47 -6.54 0.43
C VAL A 49 -7.92 -6.73 -0.03
N CYS A 50 -8.19 -6.52 -1.33
CA CYS A 50 -9.52 -6.77 -1.89
C CYS A 50 -9.95 -8.22 -1.74
N ALA A 51 -9.04 -9.17 -1.99
CA ALA A 51 -9.32 -10.60 -1.81
C ALA A 51 -9.66 -10.91 -0.34
N CYS A 52 -8.87 -10.40 0.62
CA CYS A 52 -9.19 -10.57 2.04
C CYS A 52 -10.57 -10.01 2.40
N TYR A 53 -10.92 -8.80 1.91
CA TYR A 53 -12.26 -8.24 2.16
C TYR A 53 -13.38 -9.06 1.51
N LEU A 54 -13.15 -9.63 0.33
CA LEU A 54 -14.13 -10.52 -0.31
C LEU A 54 -14.32 -11.79 0.51
N ALA A 55 -13.25 -12.40 1.01
CA ALA A 55 -13.33 -13.56 1.90
C ALA A 55 -14.18 -13.23 3.14
N MET A 56 -13.90 -12.11 3.81
CA MET A 56 -14.64 -11.66 4.99
C MET A 56 -16.11 -11.39 4.69
N ALA A 57 -16.42 -10.79 3.55
CA ALA A 57 -17.78 -10.39 3.19
C ALA A 57 -18.65 -11.54 2.67
N THR A 58 -18.02 -12.56 2.06
CA THR A 58 -18.75 -13.66 1.41
C THR A 58 -18.68 -14.98 2.18
N GLY A 59 -17.71 -15.14 3.09
CA GLY A 59 -17.39 -16.40 3.76
C GLY A 59 -16.64 -17.38 2.84
N ASP A 60 -16.25 -16.98 1.64
CA ASP A 60 -15.53 -17.82 0.68
C ASP A 60 -14.02 -17.74 0.92
N ASN A 61 -13.47 -18.76 1.59
CA ASN A 61 -12.05 -18.82 1.94
C ASN A 61 -11.11 -18.93 0.73
N ASN A 62 -11.60 -19.22 -0.47
CA ASN A 62 -10.77 -19.21 -1.68
C ASN A 62 -10.14 -17.84 -1.91
N TYR A 63 -10.79 -16.76 -1.49
CA TYR A 63 -10.22 -15.41 -1.60
C TYR A 63 -9.05 -15.19 -0.62
N TYR A 64 -9.03 -15.82 0.54
CA TYR A 64 -7.83 -15.82 1.40
C TYR A 64 -6.68 -16.58 0.77
N GLU A 65 -6.93 -17.71 0.07
CA GLU A 65 -5.89 -18.43 -0.66
C GLU A 65 -5.34 -17.60 -1.84
N ILE A 66 -6.20 -16.85 -2.55
CA ILE A 66 -5.76 -15.89 -3.58
C ILE A 66 -4.84 -14.82 -2.97
N ALA A 67 -5.26 -14.20 -1.87
CA ALA A 67 -4.47 -13.18 -1.18
C ALA A 67 -3.13 -13.73 -0.70
N LYS A 68 -3.12 -14.90 -0.08
CA LYS A 68 -1.91 -15.60 0.41
C LYS A 68 -0.92 -15.90 -0.71
N ASN A 69 -1.40 -16.45 -1.82
CA ASN A 69 -0.55 -16.79 -2.95
C ASN A 69 0.06 -15.54 -3.59
N LEU A 70 -0.74 -14.47 -3.77
CA LEU A 70 -0.24 -13.20 -4.31
C LEU A 70 0.74 -12.53 -3.36
N TYR A 71 0.44 -12.52 -2.05
CA TYR A 71 1.34 -12.02 -1.00
C TYR A 71 2.70 -12.72 -1.03
N ALA A 72 2.70 -14.05 -1.12
CA ALA A 72 3.94 -14.82 -1.19
C ALA A 72 4.79 -14.44 -2.42
N LYS A 73 4.14 -14.15 -3.56
CA LYS A 73 4.83 -13.70 -4.78
C LYS A 73 5.29 -12.24 -4.67
N GLN A 74 4.46 -11.35 -4.15
CA GLN A 74 4.89 -9.97 -3.88
C GLN A 74 6.07 -9.94 -2.90
N ARG A 75 6.02 -10.74 -1.84
CA ARG A 75 7.12 -10.90 -0.89
C ARG A 75 8.41 -11.38 -1.54
N GLN A 76 8.30 -12.30 -2.49
CA GLN A 76 9.47 -12.88 -3.21
C GLN A 76 10.13 -11.85 -4.15
N TYR A 77 9.37 -11.03 -4.84
CA TYR A 77 9.86 -10.18 -5.93
C TYR A 77 9.89 -8.69 -5.60
N LEU A 78 8.99 -8.22 -4.73
CA LEU A 78 8.74 -6.79 -4.52
C LEU A 78 8.91 -6.35 -3.06
N TYR A 79 9.59 -7.16 -2.25
CA TYR A 79 9.78 -6.88 -0.83
C TYR A 79 11.18 -7.27 -0.36
N ASN A 80 11.78 -6.44 0.51
CA ASN A 80 13.02 -6.76 1.19
C ASN A 80 12.72 -7.20 2.64
N PRO A 81 12.87 -8.49 2.96
CA PRO A 81 12.57 -9.02 4.29
C PRO A 81 13.57 -8.59 5.37
N ASP A 82 14.71 -8.02 5.01
CA ASP A 82 15.70 -7.56 5.99
C ASP A 82 15.31 -6.24 6.64
N ASN A 83 14.73 -5.31 5.85
CA ASN A 83 14.43 -3.96 6.29
C ASN A 83 12.97 -3.53 6.15
N GLY A 84 12.10 -4.36 5.55
CA GLY A 84 10.68 -4.04 5.39
C GLY A 84 10.32 -3.15 4.20
N HIS A 85 11.27 -2.90 3.29
CA HIS A 85 11.06 -2.07 2.10
C HIS A 85 10.19 -2.78 1.05
N VAL A 86 9.11 -2.15 0.63
CA VAL A 86 8.26 -2.59 -0.50
C VAL A 86 8.68 -1.82 -1.74
N TYR A 87 9.19 -2.54 -2.74
CA TYR A 87 9.64 -1.98 -4.02
C TYR A 87 8.45 -1.57 -4.88
N ASP A 88 8.65 -0.60 -5.76
CA ASP A 88 7.60 -0.15 -6.67
C ASP A 88 7.24 -1.21 -7.69
N SER A 89 8.22 -1.69 -8.45
CA SER A 89 7.95 -2.60 -9.55
C SER A 89 9.10 -3.55 -9.87
N TYR A 90 8.73 -4.61 -10.55
CA TYR A 90 9.61 -5.64 -11.11
C TYR A 90 9.26 -5.85 -12.58
N SER A 91 10.26 -5.89 -13.44
CA SER A 91 10.15 -6.27 -14.83
C SER A 91 11.16 -7.35 -15.16
N ARG A 92 10.82 -8.22 -16.10
CA ARG A 92 11.74 -9.24 -16.63
C ARG A 92 12.01 -9.10 -18.12
N TYR A 93 11.39 -8.11 -18.75
CA TYR A 93 11.54 -7.87 -20.17
C TYR A 93 11.80 -6.37 -20.43
N PRO A 94 12.71 -5.99 -21.33
CA PRO A 94 13.63 -6.84 -22.10
C PRO A 94 14.71 -7.52 -21.25
N GLU A 95 14.92 -7.04 -20.02
CA GLU A 95 15.84 -7.59 -19.03
C GLU A 95 15.26 -7.49 -17.62
N VAL A 96 15.79 -8.26 -16.68
CA VAL A 96 15.37 -8.20 -15.28
C VAL A 96 15.75 -6.86 -14.68
N SER A 97 14.76 -6.12 -14.19
CA SER A 97 14.96 -4.84 -13.53
C SER A 97 14.01 -4.64 -12.37
N TYR A 98 14.45 -3.84 -11.39
CA TYR A 98 13.70 -3.46 -10.21
C TYR A 98 13.63 -1.95 -10.13
N ASN A 99 12.44 -1.42 -9.83
CA ASN A 99 12.30 -0.06 -9.35
C ASN A 99 12.17 -0.08 -7.83
N TYR A 100 13.21 0.39 -7.15
CA TYR A 100 13.29 0.44 -5.69
C TYR A 100 12.65 1.70 -5.09
N TRP A 101 11.92 2.49 -5.87
CA TRP A 101 11.20 3.62 -5.33
C TRP A 101 10.20 3.16 -4.26
N ALA A 102 10.19 3.89 -3.13
CA ALA A 102 9.29 3.57 -2.01
C ALA A 102 8.15 4.58 -1.96
N SER A 103 6.93 4.09 -1.82
CA SER A 103 5.75 4.93 -1.62
C SER A 103 4.97 4.53 -0.38
N THR A 104 4.31 5.52 0.23
CA THR A 104 3.39 5.27 1.34
C THR A 104 2.20 4.41 0.91
N TYR A 105 1.81 4.45 -0.36
CA TYR A 105 0.76 3.61 -0.92
C TYR A 105 1.16 2.12 -0.91
N ASN A 106 2.31 1.79 -1.53
CA ASN A 106 2.79 0.42 -1.63
C ASN A 106 3.05 -0.18 -0.25
N GLN A 107 3.72 0.60 0.60
CA GLN A 107 4.01 0.20 1.98
C GLN A 107 2.71 -0.04 2.76
N GLY A 108 1.73 0.85 2.63
CA GLY A 108 0.45 0.76 3.32
C GLY A 108 -0.38 -0.45 2.90
N THR A 109 -0.53 -0.69 1.59
CA THR A 109 -1.34 -1.81 1.09
C THR A 109 -0.75 -3.17 1.43
N PHE A 110 0.57 -3.31 1.33
CA PHE A 110 1.24 -4.56 1.71
C PHE A 110 1.19 -4.80 3.23
N LEU A 111 1.32 -3.73 4.05
CA LEU A 111 1.05 -3.79 5.49
C LEU A 111 -0.38 -4.28 5.78
N GLY A 112 -1.35 -3.73 5.07
CA GLY A 112 -2.75 -4.13 5.22
C GLY A 112 -2.98 -5.61 4.91
N ALA A 113 -2.38 -6.11 3.83
CA ALA A 113 -2.44 -7.51 3.45
C ALA A 113 -1.81 -8.42 4.53
N ALA A 114 -0.62 -8.07 5.03
CA ALA A 114 0.06 -8.80 6.10
C ALA A 114 -0.81 -8.92 7.36
N VAL A 115 -1.43 -7.80 7.80
CA VAL A 115 -2.33 -7.81 8.98
C VAL A 115 -3.54 -8.69 8.76
N MET A 116 -4.18 -8.61 7.59
CA MET A 116 -5.40 -9.38 7.30
C MET A 116 -5.11 -10.88 7.19
N LEU A 117 -3.98 -11.25 6.58
CA LEU A 117 -3.54 -12.64 6.48
C LEU A 117 -3.12 -13.19 7.84
N TYR A 118 -2.44 -12.41 8.68
CA TYR A 118 -2.14 -12.81 10.05
C TYR A 118 -3.41 -13.09 10.86
N ASN A 119 -4.39 -12.21 10.78
CA ASN A 119 -5.66 -12.37 11.50
C ASN A 119 -6.40 -13.65 11.09
N HIS A 120 -6.21 -14.11 9.85
CA HIS A 120 -6.85 -15.33 9.37
C HIS A 120 -6.03 -16.59 9.63
N TYR A 121 -4.71 -16.56 9.35
CA TYR A 121 -3.86 -17.76 9.41
C TYR A 121 -3.04 -17.90 10.70
N GLY A 122 -2.78 -16.80 11.42
CA GLY A 122 -1.93 -16.80 12.64
C GLY A 122 -0.44 -17.03 12.37
N ASP A 123 0.02 -16.99 11.12
CA ASP A 123 1.43 -17.27 10.77
C ASP A 123 2.34 -16.12 11.16
N ALA A 124 3.36 -16.43 11.95
CA ALA A 124 4.34 -15.48 12.45
C ALA A 124 5.11 -14.70 11.35
N GLN A 125 5.18 -15.22 10.12
CA GLN A 125 5.79 -14.51 9.00
C GLN A 125 5.06 -13.19 8.73
N TYR A 126 3.72 -13.21 8.70
CA TYR A 126 2.93 -11.99 8.47
C TYR A 126 3.11 -10.96 9.59
N LEU A 127 3.19 -11.41 10.84
CA LEU A 127 3.45 -10.55 11.99
C LEU A 127 4.82 -9.87 11.86
N ASN A 128 5.86 -10.63 11.54
CA ASN A 128 7.22 -10.12 11.38
C ASN A 128 7.34 -9.17 10.19
N ASP A 129 6.72 -9.51 9.06
CA ASP A 129 6.70 -8.64 7.88
C ASP A 129 5.96 -7.34 8.20
N ALA A 130 4.78 -7.40 8.82
CA ALA A 130 4.00 -6.22 9.18
C ALA A 130 4.79 -5.27 10.08
N LYS A 131 5.50 -5.79 11.09
CA LYS A 131 6.37 -4.98 11.95
C LYS A 131 7.46 -4.27 11.15
N LYS A 132 8.17 -4.98 10.30
CA LYS A 132 9.26 -4.41 9.49
C LYS A 132 8.74 -3.37 8.50
N ILE A 133 7.58 -3.62 7.88
CA ILE A 133 6.92 -2.67 6.97
C ILE A 133 6.55 -1.39 7.72
N ALA A 134 5.99 -1.50 8.93
CA ALA A 134 5.64 -0.36 9.76
C ALA A 134 6.87 0.43 10.19
N ASP A 135 7.92 -0.25 10.66
CA ASP A 135 9.20 0.35 11.04
C ASP A 135 9.86 1.08 9.85
N PHE A 136 9.86 0.45 8.66
CA PHE A 136 10.35 1.09 7.45
C PHE A 136 9.60 2.40 7.15
N ALA A 137 8.27 2.39 7.25
CA ALA A 137 7.46 3.57 6.97
C ALA A 137 7.81 4.73 7.92
N ILE A 138 7.95 4.47 9.22
CA ILE A 138 8.34 5.48 10.21
C ILE A 138 9.74 6.03 9.92
N ASN A 139 10.69 5.15 9.64
CA ASN A 139 12.09 5.52 9.51
C ASN A 139 12.43 6.22 8.18
N ASN A 140 11.66 5.95 7.11
CA ASN A 140 12.01 6.42 5.76
C ASN A 140 11.06 7.47 5.20
N PHE A 141 9.81 7.54 5.65
CA PHE A 141 8.84 8.50 5.12
C PHE A 141 8.64 9.74 5.99
N CYS A 142 9.30 9.83 7.11
CA CYS A 142 9.17 10.98 8.00
C CYS A 142 10.32 12.00 7.80
N ASP A 143 10.02 13.26 8.08
CA ASP A 143 11.02 14.29 8.27
C ASP A 143 11.66 14.17 9.67
N GLU A 144 12.61 15.04 9.97
CA GLU A 144 13.33 15.10 11.26
C GLU A 144 12.41 15.34 12.47
N THR A 145 11.19 15.76 12.22
CA THR A 145 10.16 15.96 13.26
C THR A 145 9.26 14.74 13.47
N GLY A 146 9.45 13.68 12.68
CA GLY A 146 8.62 12.49 12.66
C GLY A 146 7.29 12.65 11.91
N CYS A 147 7.15 13.72 11.10
CA CYS A 147 5.98 13.92 10.26
C CYS A 147 6.15 13.26 8.89
N VAL A 148 5.12 12.56 8.42
CA VAL A 148 5.14 11.97 7.09
C VAL A 148 5.24 13.07 6.02
N LYS A 149 6.38 13.11 5.32
CA LYS A 149 6.78 14.20 4.41
C LYS A 149 6.38 13.99 2.96
N VAL A 150 5.87 12.83 2.61
CA VAL A 150 5.72 12.38 1.22
C VAL A 150 4.81 13.29 0.40
N CYS A 151 5.31 13.63 -0.77
CA CYS A 151 4.66 14.26 -1.91
C CYS A 151 3.98 15.62 -1.62
N ASP A 152 4.68 16.66 -2.02
CA ASP A 152 4.22 18.07 -1.95
C ASP A 152 3.82 18.63 -3.31
N THR A 153 3.58 17.79 -4.30
CA THR A 153 3.19 18.23 -5.64
C THR A 153 1.69 18.38 -5.75
N ASN A 154 1.25 19.47 -6.35
CA ASN A 154 -0.15 19.69 -6.69
C ASN A 154 -0.53 18.83 -7.91
N ASN A 155 -1.75 18.32 -7.92
CA ASN A 155 -2.35 17.58 -9.05
C ASN A 155 -1.64 16.26 -9.43
N SER A 156 -1.09 15.57 -8.44
CA SER A 156 -0.54 14.23 -8.60
C SER A 156 -1.39 13.22 -7.82
N ASP A 157 -1.51 11.99 -8.31
CA ASP A 157 -2.12 10.87 -7.58
C ASP A 157 -1.36 10.53 -6.30
N LEU A 158 -0.07 10.89 -6.23
CA LEU A 158 0.77 10.75 -5.04
C LEU A 158 0.23 11.53 -3.82
N ASP A 159 -0.55 12.57 -4.04
CA ASP A 159 -1.12 13.40 -2.98
C ASP A 159 -1.99 12.60 -2.00
N GLY A 160 -2.70 11.59 -2.48
CA GLY A 160 -3.57 10.73 -1.67
C GLY A 160 -2.87 9.55 -0.97
N PHE A 161 -1.60 9.30 -1.25
CA PHE A 161 -0.91 8.08 -0.82
C PHE A 161 -0.74 7.95 0.69
N LYS A 162 -0.59 9.07 1.42
CA LYS A 162 -0.53 9.06 2.90
C LYS A 162 -1.79 8.51 3.55
N GLY A 163 -2.95 8.83 2.99
CA GLY A 163 -4.23 8.31 3.47
C GLY A 163 -4.30 6.79 3.37
N ILE A 164 -3.69 6.20 2.34
CA ILE A 164 -3.60 4.75 2.20
C ILE A 164 -2.71 4.15 3.29
N LEU A 165 -1.52 4.72 3.53
CA LEU A 165 -0.65 4.28 4.61
C LEU A 165 -1.37 4.34 5.96
N THR A 166 -1.95 5.49 6.32
CA THR A 166 -2.56 5.69 7.64
C THR A 166 -3.74 4.76 7.89
N ARG A 167 -4.53 4.43 6.84
CA ARG A 167 -5.62 3.46 6.93
C ARG A 167 -5.14 2.09 7.41
N TYR A 168 -4.09 1.55 6.78
CA TYR A 168 -3.59 0.22 7.10
C TYR A 168 -2.65 0.22 8.29
N PHE A 169 -1.95 1.32 8.54
CA PHE A 169 -1.15 1.48 9.76
C PHE A 169 -2.04 1.53 11.02
N ARG A 170 -3.20 2.20 10.95
CA ARG A 170 -4.20 2.13 12.02
C ARG A 170 -4.65 0.69 12.28
N ARG A 171 -4.88 -0.08 11.23
CA ARG A 171 -5.25 -1.48 11.38
C ARG A 171 -4.15 -2.30 12.05
N TYR A 172 -2.90 -2.09 11.63
CA TYR A 172 -1.73 -2.71 12.27
C TYR A 172 -1.67 -2.40 13.77
N ILE A 173 -1.84 -1.15 14.16
CA ILE A 173 -1.83 -0.76 15.59
C ILE A 173 -2.91 -1.52 16.37
N ILE A 174 -4.13 -1.58 15.85
CA ILE A 174 -5.27 -2.18 16.56
C ILE A 174 -5.15 -3.70 16.63
N ASP A 175 -4.77 -4.33 15.53
CA ASP A 175 -4.86 -5.79 15.40
C ASP A 175 -3.58 -6.50 15.87
N MET A 176 -2.40 -5.85 15.79
CA MET A 176 -1.10 -6.50 16.01
C MET A 176 -0.17 -5.79 16.99
N ALA A 177 -0.22 -4.47 17.05
CA ALA A 177 0.75 -3.64 17.81
C ALA A 177 0.11 -2.88 18.99
N TYR A 178 -1.02 -3.35 19.50
CA TYR A 178 -1.76 -2.68 20.59
C TYR A 178 -0.96 -2.59 21.90
N ASN A 179 0.07 -3.41 22.09
CA ASN A 179 0.96 -3.40 23.25
C ASN A 179 2.20 -2.49 23.06
N ASP A 180 2.38 -1.91 21.88
CA ASP A 180 3.48 -0.99 21.61
C ASP A 180 2.93 0.45 21.42
N PRO A 181 2.99 1.29 22.43
CA PRO A 181 2.43 2.63 22.38
C PRO A 181 3.13 3.55 21.38
N SER A 182 4.36 3.23 20.97
CA SER A 182 5.15 4.10 20.08
C SER A 182 4.50 4.30 18.72
N TYR A 183 3.86 3.27 18.16
CA TYR A 183 3.13 3.36 16.91
C TYR A 183 1.87 4.23 17.01
N LEU A 184 1.14 4.08 18.12
CA LEU A 184 -0.04 4.92 18.39
C LEU A 184 0.34 6.38 18.57
N GLU A 185 1.39 6.66 19.34
CA GLU A 185 1.90 8.02 19.57
C GLU A 185 2.36 8.66 18.25
N TRP A 186 3.08 7.91 17.41
CA TRP A 186 3.47 8.38 16.07
C TRP A 186 2.27 8.74 15.22
N MET A 187 1.25 7.87 15.18
CA MET A 187 0.02 8.11 14.42
C MET A 187 -0.71 9.35 14.94
N GLN A 188 -0.89 9.47 16.26
CA GLN A 188 -1.56 10.62 16.88
C GLN A 188 -0.84 11.93 16.58
N LYS A 189 0.50 11.96 16.65
CA LYS A 189 1.30 13.14 16.30
C LYS A 189 1.06 13.57 14.85
N ASN A 190 1.06 12.61 13.91
CA ASN A 190 0.81 12.90 12.50
C ASN A 190 -0.62 13.40 12.26
N CYS A 191 -1.63 12.75 12.85
CA CYS A 191 -3.03 13.19 12.77
C CYS A 191 -3.22 14.60 13.35
N MET A 192 -2.63 14.91 14.49
CA MET A 192 -2.73 16.23 15.11
C MET A 192 -2.05 17.31 14.28
N ARG A 193 -0.91 17.02 13.66
CA ARG A 193 -0.26 17.95 12.75
C ARG A 193 -1.11 18.22 11.52
N ALA A 194 -1.62 17.18 10.88
CA ALA A 194 -2.55 17.31 9.75
C ALA A 194 -3.76 18.18 10.16
N TYR A 195 -4.38 17.89 11.29
CA TYR A 195 -5.53 18.63 11.80
C TYR A 195 -5.21 20.11 12.04
N ASN A 196 -4.09 20.41 12.70
CA ASN A 196 -3.70 21.78 13.04
C ASN A 196 -3.23 22.62 11.83
N ASN A 197 -2.81 21.97 10.76
CA ASN A 197 -2.33 22.59 9.54
C ASN A 197 -3.40 22.82 8.46
N ARG A 198 -4.68 22.54 8.76
CA ARG A 198 -5.80 22.93 7.90
C ARG A 198 -5.90 24.44 7.80
N ASN A 199 -6.38 24.93 6.65
CA ASN A 199 -6.69 26.36 6.48
C ASN A 199 -7.97 26.75 7.25
N SER A 200 -8.39 28.04 7.16
CA SER A 200 -9.59 28.55 7.82
C SER A 200 -10.89 27.88 7.35
N LYS A 201 -10.88 27.30 6.14
CA LYS A 201 -12.01 26.55 5.56
C LYS A 201 -12.03 25.07 5.95
N GLY A 202 -11.10 24.63 6.80
CA GLY A 202 -10.94 23.23 7.20
C GLY A 202 -10.25 22.35 6.17
N ILE A 203 -9.69 22.91 5.11
CA ILE A 203 -9.01 22.18 4.03
C ILE A 203 -7.58 21.86 4.47
N LEU A 204 -7.16 20.62 4.25
CA LEU A 204 -5.80 20.16 4.44
C LEU A 204 -5.14 19.90 3.09
N PHE A 205 -3.90 20.38 2.95
CA PHE A 205 -3.03 20.00 1.85
C PHE A 205 -2.19 18.77 2.19
N THR A 206 -1.62 18.13 1.17
CA THR A 206 -0.80 16.92 1.33
C THR A 206 0.44 17.11 2.22
N GLY A 207 0.98 18.32 2.36
CA GLY A 207 2.08 18.65 3.28
C GLY A 207 1.60 18.83 4.71
N TRP A 208 1.57 17.76 5.52
CA TRP A 208 1.06 17.80 6.90
C TRP A 208 1.94 18.58 7.87
N ASN A 209 3.17 18.89 7.50
CA ASN A 209 4.15 19.63 8.31
C ASN A 209 4.08 21.15 8.16
N ARG A 210 3.19 21.68 7.32
CA ARG A 210 3.03 23.12 7.07
C ARG A 210 1.56 23.52 6.98
N LYS A 211 1.30 24.82 7.28
CA LYS A 211 -0.05 25.39 7.18
C LYS A 211 -0.52 25.35 5.73
N THR A 212 -1.74 24.92 5.54
CA THR A 212 -2.41 24.93 4.24
C THR A 212 -2.75 26.37 3.83
N ASP A 213 -2.41 26.75 2.60
CA ASP A 213 -2.67 28.08 2.05
C ASP A 213 -4.17 28.34 1.88
N GLU A 214 -4.62 29.58 2.16
CA GLU A 214 -6.02 29.98 2.05
C GLU A 214 -6.49 30.14 0.59
N SER A 215 -5.56 30.37 -0.33
CA SER A 215 -5.83 30.63 -1.75
C SER A 215 -5.90 29.36 -2.60
N THR A 216 -5.50 28.21 -2.07
CA THR A 216 -5.33 26.99 -2.87
C THR A 216 -6.67 26.28 -3.10
N ASN A 217 -6.95 25.95 -4.36
CA ASN A 217 -8.00 25.03 -4.76
C ASN A 217 -7.39 23.63 -4.80
N TYR A 218 -7.80 22.75 -3.88
CA TYR A 218 -7.26 21.40 -3.77
C TYR A 218 -8.15 20.38 -4.45
N SER A 219 -7.52 19.36 -5.04
CA SER A 219 -8.22 18.14 -5.40
C SER A 219 -8.60 17.38 -4.13
N ALA A 220 -9.72 16.66 -4.16
CA ALA A 220 -10.21 15.86 -3.04
C ALA A 220 -9.28 14.68 -2.65
N PHE A 221 -8.20 14.47 -3.39
CA PHE A 221 -7.25 13.38 -3.14
C PHE A 221 -6.18 13.70 -2.09
N GLY A 222 -5.97 14.96 -1.75
CA GLY A 222 -4.91 15.37 -0.83
C GLY A 222 -5.34 15.55 0.63
N ALA A 223 -6.62 15.34 0.91
CA ALA A 223 -7.19 15.60 2.24
C ALA A 223 -7.33 14.35 3.10
#